data_d052d1ced2259da22712011a115f36bd
#
_entry.id   d052d1ced2259da22712011a115f36bd
#
_cell.length_a   1.000
_cell.length_b   1.000
_cell.length_c   1.000
_cell.angle_alpha   90.00
_cell.angle_beta   90.00
_cell.angle_gamma   90.00
#
_symmetry.space_group_name_H-M   'P 1'
#
loop_
_entity.id
_entity.type
_entity.pdbx_description
1 polymer ?
#
loop_
_entity_poly.entity_id
_entity_poly.type
_entity_poly.pdbx_seq_one_letter_code
_entity_poly.pdbx_strand_id
1 'polypeptide(L)'
;GAVWVIRQISALMNSGKYDGNFNIYCHDECVDSITAICNHTLAPKFLKNINTKIFINEVKDGEMQNAGSIRLTFFDIFSDKTKQFGFKAVFPSGKVLACLGDEPFNEKCRNFVQNCDYLMCEAFCLYSQKDIFKPYEKFHSTALDAGKLAESLFAKNLILYHTEDETL
;
A
#
# COMPACT_ATOMS: atom_id res chain seq x y z
N GLY A 1 11.22 -3.39 3.26
CA GLY A 1 9.92 -4.02 3.50
C GLY A 1 9.71 -5.31 2.73
N ALA A 2 9.31 -5.28 1.45
CA ALA A 2 8.82 -6.46 0.70
C ALA A 2 9.82 -7.63 0.68
N VAL A 3 11.09 -7.37 0.39
CA VAL A 3 12.15 -8.43 0.34
C VAL A 3 12.31 -9.14 1.69
N TRP A 4 12.16 -8.43 2.81
CA TRP A 4 12.20 -9.05 4.13
C TRP A 4 10.99 -9.96 4.36
N VAL A 5 9.80 -9.55 3.93
CA VAL A 5 8.57 -10.38 4.00
C VAL A 5 8.76 -11.64 3.14
N ILE A 6 9.24 -11.51 1.90
CA ILE A 6 9.54 -12.64 1.01
C ILE A 6 10.49 -13.63 1.69
N ARG A 7 11.56 -13.14 2.31
CA ARG A 7 12.53 -13.97 3.03
C ARG A 7 11.86 -14.73 4.19
N GLN A 8 11.03 -14.06 4.99
CA GLN A 8 10.37 -14.68 6.15
C GLN A 8 9.33 -15.73 5.72
N ILE A 9 8.48 -15.39 4.75
CA ILE A 9 7.50 -16.34 4.21
C ILE A 9 8.20 -17.56 3.60
N SER A 10 9.28 -17.33 2.84
CA SER A 10 10.08 -18.41 2.27
C SER A 10 10.73 -19.31 3.35
N ALA A 11 11.16 -18.74 4.47
CA ALA A 11 11.65 -19.52 5.62
C ALA A 11 10.56 -20.37 6.26
N LEU A 12 9.35 -19.83 6.41
CA LEU A 12 8.20 -20.56 6.92
C LEU A 12 7.78 -21.70 5.99
N MET A 13 7.78 -21.45 4.68
CA MET A 13 7.54 -22.50 3.66
C MET A 13 8.59 -23.62 3.74
N ASN A 14 9.86 -23.27 3.85
CA ASN A 14 10.96 -24.25 3.93
C ASN A 14 10.93 -25.09 5.21
N SER A 15 10.36 -24.58 6.28
CA SER A 15 10.19 -25.30 7.56
C SER A 15 8.84 -26.01 7.68
N GLY A 16 8.00 -26.00 6.65
CA GLY A 16 6.66 -26.60 6.67
C GLY A 16 5.64 -25.88 7.56
N LYS A 17 5.95 -24.64 7.98
CA LYS A 17 5.05 -23.83 8.84
C LYS A 17 4.09 -22.95 8.04
N TYR A 18 4.26 -22.86 6.73
CA TYR A 18 3.35 -22.18 5.82
C TYR A 18 3.15 -23.07 4.59
N ASP A 19 1.91 -23.49 4.39
CA ASP A 19 1.50 -24.27 3.21
C ASP A 19 0.47 -23.45 2.42
N GLY A 20 0.82 -23.11 1.18
CA GLY A 20 -0.01 -22.29 0.31
C GLY A 20 0.82 -21.33 -0.53
N ASN A 21 0.12 -20.57 -1.38
CA ASN A 21 0.73 -19.55 -2.21
C ASN A 21 0.71 -18.19 -1.50
N PHE A 22 1.75 -17.41 -1.69
CA PHE A 22 1.84 -16.04 -1.22
C PHE A 22 1.92 -15.09 -2.41
N ASN A 23 0.96 -14.18 -2.54
CA ASN A 23 0.88 -13.23 -3.64
C ASN A 23 1.22 -11.83 -3.16
N ILE A 24 2.06 -11.15 -3.92
CA ILE A 24 2.39 -9.74 -3.81
C ILE A 24 1.86 -9.08 -5.07
N TYR A 25 1.11 -8.01 -4.92
CA TYR A 25 0.58 -7.22 -6.03
C TYR A 25 1.25 -5.85 -6.02
N CYS A 26 1.83 -5.45 -7.13
CA CYS A 26 2.47 -4.14 -7.28
C CYS A 26 2.57 -3.74 -8.75
N HIS A 27 2.86 -2.45 -9.03
CA HIS A 27 3.08 -1.99 -10.41
C HIS A 27 4.41 -2.54 -10.97
N ASP A 28 4.60 -2.43 -12.28
CA ASP A 28 5.74 -2.95 -13.05
C ASP A 28 7.11 -2.60 -12.45
N GLU A 29 7.40 -1.31 -12.23
CA GLU A 29 8.69 -0.86 -11.66
C GLU A 29 8.99 -1.48 -10.28
N CYS A 30 7.93 -1.73 -9.48
CA CYS A 30 8.06 -2.41 -8.20
C CYS A 30 8.37 -3.90 -8.36
N VAL A 31 7.77 -4.57 -9.37
CA VAL A 31 8.07 -5.97 -9.71
C VAL A 31 9.56 -6.11 -10.03
N ASP A 32 10.06 -5.24 -10.91
CA ASP A 32 11.47 -5.24 -11.32
C ASP A 32 12.41 -5.00 -10.14
N SER A 33 12.11 -3.97 -9.34
CA SER A 33 12.92 -3.61 -8.17
C SER A 33 12.96 -4.71 -7.12
N ILE A 34 11.81 -5.27 -6.75
CA ILE A 34 11.73 -6.36 -5.75
C ILE A 34 12.47 -7.59 -6.26
N THR A 35 12.28 -7.95 -7.53
CA THR A 35 12.92 -9.10 -8.16
C THR A 35 14.44 -8.94 -8.19
N ALA A 36 14.94 -7.78 -8.61
CA ALA A 36 16.37 -7.49 -8.64
C ALA A 36 16.99 -7.58 -7.24
N ILE A 37 16.38 -6.93 -6.24
CA ILE A 37 16.91 -6.96 -4.86
C ILE A 37 16.87 -8.39 -4.31
N CYS A 38 15.80 -9.15 -4.54
CA CYS A 38 15.74 -10.56 -4.12
C CYS A 38 16.89 -11.38 -4.72
N ASN A 39 17.12 -11.27 -6.02
CA ASN A 39 18.16 -12.02 -6.72
C ASN A 39 19.57 -11.69 -6.22
N HIS A 40 19.81 -10.44 -5.82
CA HIS A 40 21.13 -10.00 -5.34
C HIS A 40 21.37 -10.23 -3.85
N THR A 41 20.32 -10.38 -3.04
CA THR A 41 20.46 -10.37 -1.58
C THR A 41 20.00 -11.65 -0.89
N LEU A 42 19.12 -12.45 -1.52
CA LEU A 42 18.58 -13.64 -0.89
C LEU A 42 19.40 -14.90 -1.26
N ALA A 43 19.60 -15.76 -0.28
CA ALA A 43 20.23 -17.05 -0.51
C ALA A 43 19.35 -17.97 -1.39
N PRO A 44 19.95 -18.92 -2.18
CA PRO A 44 19.23 -19.80 -3.09
C PRO A 44 18.07 -20.58 -2.45
N LYS A 45 18.21 -20.96 -1.18
CA LYS A 45 17.16 -21.64 -0.41
C LYS A 45 15.86 -20.81 -0.24
N PHE A 46 15.93 -19.48 -0.36
CA PHE A 46 14.77 -18.60 -0.31
C PHE A 46 14.26 -18.28 -1.73
N LEU A 47 15.18 -18.07 -2.67
CA LEU A 47 14.84 -17.77 -4.06
C LEU A 47 14.04 -18.89 -4.74
N LYS A 48 14.28 -20.16 -4.39
CA LYS A 48 13.57 -21.31 -4.98
C LYS A 48 12.05 -21.25 -4.83
N ASN A 49 11.53 -20.48 -3.84
CA ASN A 49 10.11 -20.34 -3.62
C ASN A 49 9.48 -19.22 -4.47
N ILE A 50 10.29 -18.32 -5.02
CA ILE A 50 9.81 -17.29 -5.96
C ILE A 50 9.42 -17.96 -7.27
N ASN A 51 8.28 -17.56 -7.85
CA ASN A 51 7.64 -18.14 -9.04
C ASN A 51 7.18 -19.60 -8.88
N THR A 52 7.25 -20.18 -7.66
CA THR A 52 6.71 -21.51 -7.37
C THR A 52 5.62 -21.49 -6.32
N LYS A 53 5.82 -20.75 -5.23
CA LYS A 53 4.87 -20.54 -4.12
C LYS A 53 4.72 -19.06 -3.76
N ILE A 54 5.69 -18.22 -4.08
CA ILE A 54 5.66 -16.77 -3.89
C ILE A 54 5.60 -16.12 -5.26
N PHE A 55 4.53 -15.36 -5.52
CA PHE A 55 4.30 -14.72 -6.80
C PHE A 55 4.30 -13.19 -6.63
N ILE A 56 5.12 -12.51 -7.42
CA ILE A 56 5.16 -11.06 -7.53
C ILE A 56 4.38 -10.71 -8.78
N ASN A 57 3.15 -10.24 -8.60
CA ASN A 57 2.19 -10.05 -9.67
C ASN A 57 2.15 -8.56 -10.05
N GLU A 58 2.45 -8.27 -11.31
CA GLU A 58 2.20 -6.95 -11.88
C GLU A 58 0.69 -6.67 -11.92
N VAL A 59 0.31 -5.47 -11.52
CA VAL A 59 -1.05 -4.95 -11.66
C VAL A 59 -1.03 -3.58 -12.33
N LYS A 60 -2.11 -3.27 -13.04
CA LYS A 60 -2.30 -2.02 -13.78
C LYS A 60 -3.33 -1.12 -13.12
N ASP A 61 -3.31 0.15 -13.51
CA ASP A 61 -4.33 1.11 -13.08
C ASP A 61 -5.73 0.63 -13.42
N GLY A 62 -6.62 0.64 -12.44
CA GLY A 62 -7.98 0.13 -12.53
C GLY A 62 -8.12 -1.40 -12.50
N GLU A 63 -7.03 -2.15 -12.43
CA GLU A 63 -7.06 -3.61 -12.47
C GLU A 63 -7.68 -4.19 -11.20
N MET A 64 -8.47 -5.25 -11.37
CA MET A 64 -9.12 -5.96 -10.27
C MET A 64 -8.52 -7.37 -10.10
N GLN A 65 -8.28 -7.75 -8.84
CA GLN A 65 -7.83 -9.08 -8.45
C GLN A 65 -8.62 -9.59 -7.25
N ASN A 66 -8.67 -10.90 -7.08
CA ASN A 66 -9.26 -11.53 -5.91
C ASN A 66 -8.15 -12.08 -5.00
N ALA A 67 -8.13 -11.64 -3.73
CA ALA A 67 -7.28 -12.19 -2.69
C ALA A 67 -8.18 -13.00 -1.74
N GLY A 68 -8.33 -14.29 -2.02
CA GLY A 68 -9.34 -15.12 -1.39
C GLY A 68 -10.75 -14.59 -1.68
N SER A 69 -11.49 -14.25 -0.62
CA SER A 69 -12.84 -13.68 -0.72
C SER A 69 -12.86 -12.13 -0.80
N ILE A 70 -11.71 -11.48 -0.78
CA ILE A 70 -11.59 -10.01 -0.85
C ILE A 70 -11.35 -9.62 -2.31
N ARG A 71 -12.15 -8.69 -2.83
CA ARG A 71 -11.94 -8.10 -4.16
C ARG A 71 -11.10 -6.83 -4.02
N LEU A 72 -9.94 -6.81 -4.67
CA LEU A 72 -9.02 -5.69 -4.74
C LEU A 72 -9.16 -4.96 -6.07
N THR A 73 -9.07 -3.64 -6.04
CA THR A 73 -8.88 -2.79 -7.23
C THR A 73 -7.66 -1.93 -6.97
N PHE A 74 -6.70 -1.96 -7.87
CA PHE A 74 -5.48 -1.16 -7.78
C PHE A 74 -5.63 0.09 -8.63
N PHE A 75 -5.05 1.20 -8.21
CA PHE A 75 -5.10 2.45 -8.96
C PHE A 75 -3.82 3.26 -8.76
N ASP A 76 -3.40 3.95 -9.83
CA ASP A 76 -2.30 4.89 -9.78
C ASP A 76 -2.70 6.09 -8.91
N ILE A 77 -1.86 6.49 -7.96
CA ILE A 77 -2.08 7.69 -7.16
C ILE A 77 -1.56 8.95 -7.82
N PHE A 78 -0.91 8.82 -8.98
CA PHE A 78 -0.30 9.92 -9.75
C PHE A 78 0.76 10.67 -8.95
N SER A 79 1.64 9.93 -8.30
CA SER A 79 2.77 10.47 -7.54
C SER A 79 3.71 11.28 -8.44
N ASP A 80 4.17 12.43 -7.94
CA ASP A 80 5.14 13.28 -8.62
C ASP A 80 6.60 12.81 -8.41
N LYS A 81 6.85 11.87 -7.49
CA LYS A 81 8.19 11.36 -7.17
C LYS A 81 8.53 10.10 -7.96
N THR A 82 7.83 9.04 -7.65
CA THR A 82 7.97 7.71 -8.25
C THR A 82 6.60 7.10 -8.39
N LYS A 83 6.41 6.26 -9.39
CA LYS A 83 5.13 5.54 -9.57
C LYS A 83 4.71 4.82 -8.30
N GLN A 84 3.48 5.06 -7.87
CA GLN A 84 2.89 4.47 -6.68
C GLN A 84 1.43 4.11 -6.93
N PHE A 85 0.99 3.01 -6.33
CA PHE A 85 -0.39 2.56 -6.41
C PHE A 85 -1.06 2.57 -5.03
N GLY A 86 -2.29 3.05 -5.03
CA GLY A 86 -3.25 2.80 -3.98
C GLY A 86 -4.07 1.54 -4.27
N PHE A 87 -4.92 1.16 -3.33
CA PHE A 87 -5.85 0.06 -3.55
C PHE A 87 -7.18 0.27 -2.85
N LYS A 88 -8.23 -0.33 -3.41
CA LYS A 88 -9.55 -0.47 -2.82
C LYS A 88 -9.80 -1.95 -2.54
N ALA A 89 -10.21 -2.28 -1.32
CA ALA A 89 -10.58 -3.63 -0.92
C ALA A 89 -12.07 -3.69 -0.57
N VAL A 90 -12.80 -4.61 -1.20
CA VAL A 90 -14.20 -4.91 -0.88
C VAL A 90 -14.24 -6.25 -0.19
N PHE A 91 -14.65 -6.25 1.07
CA PHE A 91 -14.75 -7.43 1.92
C PHE A 91 -16.08 -8.20 1.69
N PRO A 92 -16.15 -9.48 2.06
CA PRO A 92 -17.39 -10.27 1.97
C PRO A 92 -18.58 -9.66 2.73
N SER A 93 -18.30 -8.88 3.77
CA SER A 93 -19.30 -8.12 4.53
C SER A 93 -19.90 -6.93 3.78
N GLY A 94 -19.41 -6.64 2.57
CA GLY A 94 -19.74 -5.45 1.79
C GLY A 94 -19.00 -4.18 2.22
N LYS A 95 -18.20 -4.23 3.30
CA LYS A 95 -17.40 -3.08 3.71
C LYS A 95 -16.28 -2.80 2.72
N VAL A 96 -15.96 -1.52 2.58
CA VAL A 96 -14.97 -1.01 1.64
C VAL A 96 -13.85 -0.30 2.41
N LEU A 97 -12.61 -0.72 2.16
CA LEU A 97 -11.40 -0.02 2.59
C LEU A 97 -10.69 0.54 1.36
N ALA A 98 -10.25 1.78 1.43
CA ALA A 98 -9.40 2.41 0.42
C ALA A 98 -8.09 2.90 1.05
N CYS A 99 -6.96 2.65 0.39
CA CYS A 99 -5.63 3.09 0.80
C CYS A 99 -5.03 3.99 -0.27
N LEU A 100 -4.61 5.18 0.12
CA LEU A 100 -4.15 6.23 -0.80
C LEU A 100 -2.63 6.27 -1.05
N GLY A 101 -1.83 5.38 -0.40
CA GLY A 101 -0.36 5.49 -0.49
C GLY A 101 0.20 6.56 0.46
N ASP A 102 1.44 7.02 0.25
CA ASP A 102 2.17 7.90 1.15
C ASP A 102 2.38 9.32 0.61
N GLU A 103 1.50 9.78 -0.26
CA GLU A 103 1.49 11.13 -0.81
C GLU A 103 0.09 11.78 -0.68
N PRO A 104 0.00 13.11 -0.82
CA PRO A 104 -1.27 13.83 -0.83
C PRO A 104 -2.23 13.30 -1.89
N PHE A 105 -3.50 13.33 -1.57
CA PHE A 105 -4.57 12.86 -2.46
C PHE A 105 -4.59 13.59 -3.81
N ASN A 106 -4.73 12.81 -4.88
CA ASN A 106 -4.97 13.32 -6.23
C ASN A 106 -6.44 13.11 -6.62
N GLU A 107 -7.11 14.15 -7.10
CA GLU A 107 -8.52 14.13 -7.48
C GLU A 107 -8.88 13.06 -8.54
N LYS A 108 -7.94 12.64 -9.36
CA LYS A 108 -8.13 11.54 -10.33
C LYS A 108 -8.49 10.22 -9.65
N CYS A 109 -8.11 10.06 -8.37
CA CYS A 109 -8.39 8.85 -7.59
C CYS A 109 -9.79 8.84 -6.95
N ARG A 110 -10.54 9.96 -7.00
CA ARG A 110 -11.83 10.11 -6.30
C ARG A 110 -12.81 8.96 -6.53
N ASN A 111 -12.98 8.52 -7.77
CA ASN A 111 -13.92 7.45 -8.11
C ASN A 111 -13.58 6.10 -7.48
N PHE A 112 -12.33 5.86 -7.13
CA PHE A 112 -11.91 4.62 -6.45
C PHE A 112 -12.22 4.64 -4.96
N VAL A 113 -12.15 5.81 -4.32
CA VAL A 113 -12.04 5.92 -2.87
C VAL A 113 -13.26 6.56 -2.18
N GLN A 114 -14.09 7.32 -2.91
CA GLN A 114 -15.26 7.98 -2.31
C GLN A 114 -16.26 6.98 -1.73
N ASN A 115 -16.98 7.38 -0.67
CA ASN A 115 -17.99 6.61 0.05
C ASN A 115 -17.46 5.29 0.66
N CYS A 116 -16.16 5.20 0.95
CA CYS A 116 -15.60 4.01 1.61
C CYS A 116 -15.98 3.96 3.10
N ASP A 117 -15.97 2.74 3.67
CA ASP A 117 -16.17 2.57 5.11
C ASP A 117 -14.91 2.95 5.89
N TYR A 118 -13.74 2.70 5.31
CA TYR A 118 -12.43 3.00 5.90
C TYR A 118 -11.53 3.64 4.84
N LEU A 119 -11.06 4.86 5.11
CA LEU A 119 -10.02 5.53 4.32
C LEU A 119 -8.70 5.45 5.06
N MET A 120 -7.70 4.84 4.47
CA MET A 120 -6.31 4.91 4.92
C MET A 120 -5.61 6.03 4.16
N CYS A 121 -5.12 7.03 4.90
CA CYS A 121 -4.49 8.22 4.36
C CYS A 121 -3.22 8.54 5.14
N GLU A 122 -2.19 9.02 4.44
CA GLU A 122 -1.00 9.52 5.10
C GLU A 122 -1.31 10.80 5.89
N ALA A 123 -0.59 11.01 6.99
CA ALA A 123 -0.62 12.23 7.78
C ALA A 123 0.72 12.43 8.46
N PHE A 124 1.61 13.18 7.82
CA PHE A 124 2.99 13.31 8.26
C PHE A 124 3.14 13.89 9.66
N CYS A 125 2.29 14.87 10.02
CA CYS A 125 2.28 15.48 11.34
C CYS A 125 0.92 16.13 11.66
N LEU A 126 0.76 16.61 12.90
CA LEU A 126 -0.36 17.48 13.24
C LEU A 126 -0.24 18.84 12.53
N TYR A 127 -1.36 19.47 12.20
CA TYR A 127 -1.38 20.81 11.57
C TYR A 127 -0.63 21.87 12.40
N SER A 128 -0.71 21.79 13.75
CA SER A 128 0.02 22.67 14.65
C SER A 128 1.55 22.53 14.57
N GLN A 129 2.04 21.44 14.00
CA GLN A 129 3.46 21.13 13.85
C GLN A 129 4.00 21.36 12.45
N LYS A 130 3.17 21.86 11.52
CA LYS A 130 3.51 22.01 10.11
C LYS A 130 4.75 22.87 9.85
N ASP A 131 4.98 23.88 10.67
CA ASP A 131 6.14 24.78 10.54
C ASP A 131 7.45 24.14 11.02
N ILE A 132 7.36 23.10 11.85
CA ILE A 132 8.50 22.30 12.33
C ILE A 132 8.85 21.22 11.29
N PHE A 133 7.88 20.40 10.94
CA PHE A 133 8.10 19.22 10.09
C PHE A 133 7.99 19.49 8.58
N LYS A 134 7.38 20.63 8.20
CA LYS A 134 7.25 21.11 6.82
C LYS A 134 6.70 20.05 5.86
N PRO A 135 5.53 19.46 6.15
CA PRO A 135 4.97 18.37 5.37
C PRO A 135 4.77 18.74 3.90
N TYR A 136 4.32 19.93 3.62
CA TYR A 136 4.03 20.38 2.23
C TYR A 136 5.30 20.49 1.37
N GLU A 137 6.43 20.88 1.97
CA GLU A 137 7.72 20.92 1.26
C GLU A 137 8.25 19.50 0.94
N LYS A 138 7.79 18.51 1.70
CA LYS A 138 8.15 17.09 1.55
C LYS A 138 7.11 16.29 0.74
N PHE A 139 6.10 16.96 0.18
CA PHE A 139 4.96 16.33 -0.51
C PHE A 139 4.17 15.39 0.38
N HIS A 140 3.80 15.86 1.57
CA HIS A 140 2.93 15.18 2.52
C HIS A 140 1.83 16.10 3.01
N SER A 141 0.81 15.54 3.65
CA SER A 141 -0.29 16.27 4.27
C SER A 141 -0.22 16.22 5.80
N THR A 142 -1.03 17.05 6.45
CA THR A 142 -1.22 17.03 7.90
C THR A 142 -2.44 16.18 8.26
N ALA A 143 -2.56 15.79 9.54
CA ALA A 143 -3.74 15.10 10.04
C ALA A 143 -5.05 15.90 9.83
N LEU A 144 -4.98 17.24 9.86
CA LEU A 144 -6.14 18.10 9.55
C LEU A 144 -6.53 18.01 8.07
N ASP A 145 -5.56 17.97 7.16
CA ASP A 145 -5.82 17.84 5.72
C ASP A 145 -6.44 16.47 5.42
N ALA A 146 -5.90 15.41 6.02
CA ALA A 146 -6.45 14.06 5.91
C ALA A 146 -7.90 13.97 6.45
N GLY A 147 -8.21 14.68 7.56
CA GLY A 147 -9.56 14.78 8.10
C GLY A 147 -10.52 15.46 7.14
N LYS A 148 -10.14 16.63 6.59
CA LYS A 148 -10.95 17.34 5.58
C LYS A 148 -11.14 16.52 4.30
N LEU A 149 -10.11 15.79 3.88
CA LEU A 149 -10.19 14.89 2.75
C LEU A 149 -11.21 13.78 3.00
N ALA A 150 -11.14 13.11 4.16
CA ALA A 150 -12.08 12.05 4.52
C ALA A 150 -13.54 12.55 4.51
N GLU A 151 -13.80 13.74 5.02
CA GLU A 151 -15.11 14.41 4.95
C GLU A 151 -15.54 14.64 3.50
N SER A 152 -14.67 15.20 2.66
CA SER A 152 -14.96 15.49 1.25
C SER A 152 -15.22 14.25 0.40
N LEU A 153 -14.65 13.11 0.80
CA LEU A 153 -14.81 11.80 0.18
C LEU A 153 -15.96 10.99 0.78
N PHE A 154 -16.67 11.51 1.77
CA PHE A 154 -17.73 10.80 2.51
C PHE A 154 -17.24 9.47 3.11
N ALA A 155 -15.98 9.41 3.56
CA ALA A 155 -15.44 8.25 4.25
C ALA A 155 -16.04 8.16 5.67
N LYS A 156 -16.46 6.94 6.11
CA LYS A 156 -17.07 6.76 7.42
C LYS A 156 -16.06 6.74 8.56
N ASN A 157 -14.88 6.23 8.29
CA ASN A 157 -13.77 6.15 9.25
C ASN A 157 -12.47 6.52 8.54
N LEU A 158 -11.59 7.23 9.25
CA LEU A 158 -10.26 7.61 8.79
C LEU A 158 -9.21 6.85 9.60
N ILE A 159 -8.24 6.23 8.92
CA ILE A 159 -7.07 5.60 9.49
C ILE A 159 -5.85 6.39 9.02
N LEU A 160 -5.14 7.00 9.94
CA LEU A 160 -3.91 7.74 9.65
C LEU A 160 -2.70 6.82 9.78
N TYR A 161 -1.73 7.03 8.91
CA TYR A 161 -0.44 6.34 8.95
C TYR A 161 0.66 7.25 8.36
N HIS A 162 1.88 6.78 8.32
CA HIS A 162 3.04 7.51 7.79
C HIS A 162 3.28 8.82 8.55
N THR A 163 3.28 8.73 9.88
CA THR A 163 3.49 9.85 10.77
C THR A 163 4.98 10.03 11.09
N GLU A 164 5.42 11.27 11.33
CA GLU A 164 6.74 11.57 11.88
C GLU A 164 6.79 11.14 13.34
N ASP A 165 7.75 10.28 13.71
CA ASP A 165 7.79 9.59 15.00
C ASP A 165 8.52 10.38 16.12
N GLU A 166 9.09 11.55 15.84
CA GLU A 166 9.85 12.32 16.85
C GLU A 166 8.99 12.86 18.02
N THR A 167 7.68 12.70 17.95
CA THR A 167 6.72 13.27 18.92
C THR A 167 5.69 12.29 19.48
N LEU A 168 5.88 11.00 19.23
CA LEU A 168 5.04 9.94 19.79
C LEU A 168 5.56 9.43 21.13
#